data_7a1c4f0291b5b8fd06c0a0cb6c4fec6f
#
_entry.id   7a1c4f0291b5b8fd06c0a0cb6c4fec6f
#
_cell.length_a   1.000
_cell.length_b   1.000
_cell.length_c   1.000
_cell.angle_alpha   90.00
_cell.angle_beta   90.00
_cell.angle_gamma   90.00
#
_symmetry.space_group_name_H-M   'P 1'
#
loop_
_entity.id
_entity.type
_entity.pdbx_description
1 polymer ?
#
loop_
_entity_poly.entity_id
_entity_poly.type
_entity_poly.pdbx_seq_one_letter_code
_entity_poly.pdbx_strand_id
1 'polypeptide(L)'
;MSSIIVNPKNYSGLELDKIFFRPLLSGPSAESLGIRILYNMPMPTVVQIWDRKGNVLTPFDEASGWSGGVKTTHYQKTIPMSRVKAENAFSASDYFSTIFELITNRNDVNMEDLSGTELEAAETELFRQAIAESIRMNLWLGDKSGTLNTGYSSFDGLLKLVNERVKSGEITHSAGDLSAQLGDCSIAEIFSDIVDNASPRLKGMFPDGQVAFFVSPSIYAQYEAYLDYSYGTASYHDAQVGREQLMFHGFPVIDVNLEPAIGDSALSTDFIIFTDRRNLVMAVNTADSPGSEVRMWYNPDEMENRQRAVFAIGCEILDEELVSAYINAE
;
A
#
# COMPACT_ATOMS: atom_id res chain seq x y z
N MET A 1 -3.66 -2.89 27.94
CA MET A 1 -4.21 -2.44 29.22
C MET A 1 -5.66 -2.05 28.99
N SER A 2 -6.59 -2.83 29.51
CA SER A 2 -8.02 -2.49 29.45
C SER A 2 -8.24 -1.23 30.30
N SER A 3 -8.62 -0.13 29.70
CA SER A 3 -9.02 1.08 30.42
C SER A 3 -10.41 0.85 31.01
N ILE A 4 -10.51 0.71 32.31
CA ILE A 4 -11.79 0.67 33.01
C ILE A 4 -12.48 2.02 32.79
N ILE A 5 -13.66 2.02 32.16
CA ILE A 5 -14.50 3.20 32.03
C ILE A 5 -15.12 3.47 33.41
N VAL A 6 -14.66 4.50 34.06
CA VAL A 6 -15.07 4.84 35.47
C VAL A 6 -16.44 5.50 35.51
N ASN A 7 -16.95 6.07 34.43
CA ASN A 7 -18.28 6.66 34.31
C ASN A 7 -18.92 6.29 32.99
N PRO A 8 -19.68 5.19 32.90
CA PRO A 8 -20.42 4.84 31.71
C PRO A 8 -21.45 5.92 31.40
N LYS A 9 -21.44 6.43 30.16
CA LYS A 9 -22.49 7.31 29.65
C LYS A 9 -23.41 6.48 28.77
N ASN A 10 -24.71 6.64 28.98
CA ASN A 10 -25.71 6.04 28.09
C ASN A 10 -25.79 6.87 26.83
N TYR A 11 -25.57 6.23 25.68
CA TYR A 11 -25.74 6.84 24.36
C TYR A 11 -26.97 6.22 23.69
N SER A 12 -27.87 7.06 23.20
CA SER A 12 -29.03 6.62 22.39
C SER A 12 -28.78 6.85 20.90
N GLY A 13 -29.51 6.18 20.01
CA GLY A 13 -29.26 6.06 18.57
C GLY A 13 -28.67 7.27 17.83
N LEU A 14 -29.20 8.48 18.04
CA LEU A 14 -28.64 9.73 17.47
C LEU A 14 -27.30 10.18 18.11
N GLU A 15 -26.93 9.59 19.24
CA GLU A 15 -25.70 9.92 19.96
C GLU A 15 -24.56 8.95 19.63
N LEU A 16 -24.86 7.82 18.99
CA LEU A 16 -23.84 6.90 18.43
C LEU A 16 -22.96 7.60 17.39
N ASP A 17 -23.53 8.49 16.58
CA ASP A 17 -22.77 9.34 15.66
C ASP A 17 -21.77 10.28 16.34
N LYS A 18 -21.90 10.45 17.68
CA LYS A 18 -20.96 11.24 18.48
C LYS A 18 -19.86 10.43 19.14
N ILE A 19 -19.87 9.09 19.01
CA ILE A 19 -18.77 8.26 19.47
C ILE A 19 -17.60 8.51 18.53
N PHE A 20 -16.59 9.18 19.05
CA PHE A 20 -15.36 9.40 18.32
C PHE A 20 -14.56 8.09 18.33
N PHE A 21 -14.58 7.38 17.20
CA PHE A 21 -13.64 6.30 16.97
C PHE A 21 -12.24 6.91 16.78
N ARG A 22 -11.28 6.38 17.52
CA ARG A 22 -9.88 6.78 17.28
C ARG A 22 -9.56 6.49 15.81
N PRO A 23 -9.18 7.51 15.01
CA PRO A 23 -8.87 7.27 13.63
C PRO A 23 -7.75 6.24 13.55
N LEU A 24 -7.97 5.18 12.78
CA LEU A 24 -6.91 4.28 12.38
C LEU A 24 -5.91 5.09 11.54
N LEU A 25 -4.66 4.68 11.57
CA LEU A 25 -3.60 5.31 10.81
C LEU A 25 -4.01 5.38 9.34
N SER A 26 -4.45 6.56 8.90
CA SER A 26 -4.85 6.76 7.52
C SER A 26 -3.63 7.07 6.67
N GLY A 27 -3.41 6.29 5.65
CA GLY A 27 -2.39 6.53 4.66
C GLY A 27 -2.94 6.32 3.24
N PRO A 28 -2.18 6.67 2.20
CA PRO A 28 -2.64 6.52 0.84
C PRO A 28 -2.89 5.04 0.51
N SER A 29 -4.07 4.74 -0.01
CA SER A 29 -4.40 3.40 -0.50
C SER A 29 -3.65 3.07 -1.79
N ALA A 30 -3.53 1.79 -2.15
CA ALA A 30 -2.91 1.38 -3.41
C ALA A 30 -3.54 2.08 -4.62
N GLU A 31 -4.85 2.26 -4.61
CA GLU A 31 -5.58 2.93 -5.68
C GLU A 31 -5.25 4.43 -5.74
N SER A 32 -5.20 5.12 -4.61
CA SER A 32 -4.83 6.55 -4.56
C SER A 32 -3.38 6.81 -4.98
N LEU A 33 -2.49 5.84 -4.75
CA LEU A 33 -1.10 5.85 -5.23
C LEU A 33 -1.00 5.61 -6.74
N GLY A 34 -2.08 5.17 -7.38
CA GLY A 34 -2.09 4.78 -8.80
C GLY A 34 -1.47 3.40 -9.07
N ILE A 35 -1.27 2.59 -8.04
CA ILE A 35 -0.84 1.19 -8.16
C ILE A 35 -1.95 0.40 -8.84
N ARG A 36 -1.58 -0.43 -9.81
CA ARG A 36 -2.55 -1.21 -10.57
C ARG A 36 -3.13 -2.35 -9.75
N ILE A 37 -4.44 -2.35 -9.54
CA ILE A 37 -5.14 -3.43 -8.84
C ILE A 37 -5.81 -4.35 -9.85
N LEU A 38 -5.55 -5.66 -9.74
CA LEU A 38 -6.17 -6.70 -10.53
C LEU A 38 -7.18 -7.46 -9.67
N TYR A 39 -8.47 -7.30 -9.99
CA TYR A 39 -9.57 -7.96 -9.30
C TYR A 39 -9.93 -9.31 -9.91
N ASN A 40 -10.61 -10.17 -9.16
CA ASN A 40 -11.08 -11.50 -9.61
C ASN A 40 -9.98 -12.40 -10.15
N MET A 41 -8.77 -12.31 -9.61
CA MET A 41 -7.65 -13.09 -10.12
C MET A 41 -7.61 -14.50 -9.52
N PRO A 42 -7.32 -15.53 -10.35
CA PRO A 42 -7.07 -16.87 -9.84
C PRO A 42 -5.75 -16.91 -9.06
N MET A 43 -5.60 -17.89 -8.19
CA MET A 43 -4.38 -18.09 -7.41
C MET A 43 -3.61 -19.34 -7.91
N PRO A 44 -2.38 -19.20 -8.40
CA PRO A 44 -1.61 -17.96 -8.68
C PRO A 44 -2.09 -17.23 -9.94
N THR A 45 -1.79 -15.95 -10.03
CA THR A 45 -2.10 -15.12 -11.21
C THR A 45 -0.88 -15.00 -12.11
N VAL A 46 -1.08 -15.16 -13.41
CA VAL A 46 -0.05 -14.96 -14.41
C VAL A 46 -0.41 -13.75 -15.27
N VAL A 47 0.45 -12.75 -15.27
CA VAL A 47 0.33 -11.57 -16.13
C VAL A 47 1.21 -11.76 -17.37
N GLN A 48 0.62 -11.55 -18.54
CA GLN A 48 1.37 -11.57 -19.80
C GLN A 48 1.82 -10.15 -20.16
N ILE A 49 3.09 -10.01 -20.45
CA ILE A 49 3.72 -8.77 -20.89
C ILE A 49 4.17 -8.96 -22.34
N TRP A 50 3.65 -8.13 -23.21
CA TRP A 50 4.01 -8.15 -24.62
C TRP A 50 4.94 -7.00 -24.92
N ASP A 51 6.12 -7.31 -25.41
CA ASP A 51 7.14 -6.32 -25.78
C ASP A 51 7.50 -6.44 -27.26
N ARG A 52 7.76 -5.30 -27.88
CA ARG A 52 8.21 -5.21 -29.26
C ARG A 52 9.37 -4.23 -29.33
N LYS A 53 10.57 -4.77 -29.34
CA LYS A 53 11.80 -3.98 -29.44
C LYS A 53 12.29 -3.95 -30.91
N GLY A 54 12.77 -2.80 -31.35
CA GLY A 54 13.45 -2.62 -32.60
C GLY A 54 12.72 -1.79 -33.65
N ASN A 55 13.43 -1.43 -34.69
CA ASN A 55 12.88 -0.69 -35.81
C ASN A 55 12.03 -1.62 -36.69
N VAL A 56 10.74 -1.32 -36.78
CA VAL A 56 9.79 -2.09 -37.62
C VAL A 56 9.79 -1.62 -39.06
N LEU A 57 10.25 -0.39 -39.29
CA LEU A 57 10.27 0.19 -40.61
C LEU A 57 11.54 -0.24 -41.35
N THR A 58 11.36 -0.85 -42.53
CA THR A 58 12.44 -1.17 -43.48
C THR A 58 12.19 -0.44 -44.77
N PRO A 59 13.25 0.00 -45.52
CA PRO A 59 13.06 0.57 -46.84
C PRO A 59 12.28 -0.39 -47.72
N PHE A 60 11.36 0.15 -48.52
CA PHE A 60 10.65 -0.65 -49.49
C PHE A 60 11.57 -0.98 -50.65
N ASP A 61 11.72 -2.27 -50.94
CA ASP A 61 12.44 -2.78 -52.07
C ASP A 61 11.50 -3.74 -52.85
N GLU A 62 11.24 -3.41 -54.10
CA GLU A 62 10.35 -4.23 -54.96
C GLU A 62 10.91 -5.62 -55.24
N ALA A 63 12.23 -5.79 -55.15
CA ALA A 63 12.89 -7.05 -55.41
C ALA A 63 12.97 -7.98 -54.19
N SER A 64 12.86 -7.43 -53.00
CA SER A 64 12.88 -8.21 -51.77
C SER A 64 11.44 -8.56 -51.36
N GLY A 65 11.08 -9.82 -51.40
CA GLY A 65 9.80 -10.31 -50.88
C GLY A 65 9.65 -10.10 -49.37
N TRP A 66 8.85 -10.89 -48.74
CA TRP A 66 8.63 -10.83 -47.28
C TRP A 66 9.93 -11.04 -46.49
N SER A 67 10.39 -10.01 -45.73
CA SER A 67 11.67 -10.04 -45.01
C SER A 67 11.55 -10.45 -43.53
N GLY A 68 10.37 -10.83 -43.08
CA GLY A 68 10.14 -11.38 -41.74
C GLY A 68 9.85 -10.37 -40.63
N GLY A 69 10.35 -9.15 -40.69
CA GLY A 69 10.09 -8.09 -39.71
C GLY A 69 10.50 -8.40 -38.24
N VAL A 70 10.20 -7.48 -37.35
CA VAL A 70 10.46 -7.61 -35.91
C VAL A 70 9.37 -8.43 -35.23
N LYS A 71 9.75 -9.47 -34.50
CA LYS A 71 8.83 -10.32 -33.76
C LYS A 71 8.43 -9.68 -32.41
N THR A 72 7.19 -9.87 -32.02
CA THR A 72 6.73 -9.54 -30.67
C THR A 72 7.28 -10.59 -29.69
N THR A 73 7.87 -10.14 -28.60
CA THR A 73 8.33 -11.02 -27.52
C THR A 73 7.26 -11.06 -26.43
N HIS A 74 6.96 -12.25 -25.94
CA HIS A 74 5.98 -12.49 -24.90
C HIS A 74 6.70 -12.92 -23.63
N TYR A 75 6.46 -12.21 -22.55
CA TYR A 75 6.93 -12.56 -21.21
C TYR A 75 5.76 -12.90 -20.32
N GLN A 76 5.99 -13.77 -19.36
CA GLN A 76 5.01 -14.11 -18.34
C GLN A 76 5.61 -13.80 -16.98
N LYS A 77 4.88 -13.04 -16.18
CA LYS A 77 5.21 -12.77 -14.78
C LYS A 77 4.13 -13.39 -13.90
N THR A 78 4.54 -14.20 -12.94
CA THR A 78 3.63 -14.82 -11.99
C THR A 78 3.56 -13.97 -10.74
N ILE A 79 2.36 -13.57 -10.33
CA ILE A 79 2.13 -12.87 -9.07
C ILE A 79 1.85 -13.93 -8.00
N PRO A 80 2.72 -14.09 -7.00
CA PRO A 80 2.48 -15.02 -5.90
C PRO A 80 1.39 -14.45 -5.00
N MET A 81 0.24 -15.13 -4.93
CA MET A 81 -0.83 -14.75 -4.04
C MET A 81 -0.84 -15.64 -2.80
N SER A 82 -1.10 -15.03 -1.65
CA SER A 82 -1.27 -15.71 -0.38
C SER A 82 -2.72 -15.62 0.09
N ARG A 83 -3.26 -16.73 0.61
CA ARG A 83 -4.57 -16.71 1.24
C ARG A 83 -4.44 -16.15 2.64
N VAL A 84 -5.17 -15.10 2.92
CA VAL A 84 -5.16 -14.37 4.19
C VAL A 84 -6.54 -14.41 4.84
N LYS A 85 -6.56 -14.30 6.16
CA LYS A 85 -7.78 -14.22 6.96
C LYS A 85 -7.65 -13.06 7.95
N ALA A 86 -8.73 -12.35 8.15
CA ALA A 86 -8.92 -11.43 9.26
C ALA A 86 -10.03 -11.99 10.14
N GLU A 87 -9.80 -12.08 11.43
CA GLU A 87 -10.75 -12.64 12.41
C GLU A 87 -10.79 -11.70 13.62
N ASN A 88 -12.00 -11.45 14.11
CA ASN A 88 -12.26 -10.73 15.36
C ASN A 88 -13.37 -11.44 16.12
N ALA A 89 -13.28 -11.47 17.45
CA ALA A 89 -14.30 -12.00 18.33
C ALA A 89 -14.47 -11.04 19.50
N PHE A 90 -15.70 -10.74 19.86
CA PHE A 90 -16.03 -9.84 20.98
C PHE A 90 -17.33 -10.28 21.65
N SER A 91 -17.45 -10.03 22.94
CA SER A 91 -18.67 -10.33 23.71
C SER A 91 -19.57 -9.08 23.73
N ALA A 92 -20.87 -9.29 23.63
CA ALA A 92 -21.84 -8.22 23.82
C ALA A 92 -21.72 -7.56 25.20
N SER A 93 -21.29 -8.31 26.23
CA SER A 93 -21.05 -7.79 27.58
C SER A 93 -19.98 -6.68 27.64
N ASP A 94 -19.05 -6.64 26.71
CA ASP A 94 -18.01 -5.61 26.62
C ASP A 94 -18.61 -4.23 26.30
N TYR A 95 -19.78 -4.20 25.67
CA TYR A 95 -20.49 -3.00 25.23
C TYR A 95 -21.64 -2.62 26.17
N PHE A 96 -22.14 -3.51 27.03
CA PHE A 96 -23.31 -3.25 27.90
C PHE A 96 -23.12 -2.06 28.83
N SER A 97 -21.91 -1.77 29.27
CA SER A 97 -21.63 -0.60 30.11
C SER A 97 -21.64 0.71 29.34
N THR A 98 -21.56 0.65 28.00
CA THR A 98 -21.35 1.82 27.14
C THR A 98 -22.59 2.15 26.30
N ILE A 99 -23.37 1.14 25.85
CA ILE A 99 -24.46 1.29 24.86
C ILE A 99 -25.73 0.54 25.28
N PHE A 100 -26.03 0.51 26.57
CA PHE A 100 -27.10 -0.30 27.13
C PHE A 100 -28.50 0.00 26.56
N GLU A 101 -28.82 1.25 26.20
CA GLU A 101 -30.17 1.65 25.76
C GLU A 101 -30.54 1.18 24.35
N LEU A 102 -29.57 0.99 23.46
CA LEU A 102 -29.84 0.57 22.09
C LEU A 102 -30.24 -0.90 21.98
N ILE A 103 -29.76 -1.72 22.91
CA ILE A 103 -30.02 -3.16 22.94
C ILE A 103 -31.33 -3.47 23.68
N THR A 104 -31.67 -2.70 24.69
CA THR A 104 -32.83 -2.94 25.54
C THR A 104 -34.18 -2.56 24.96
N ASN A 105 -34.24 -1.73 23.92
CA ASN A 105 -35.51 -1.27 23.33
C ASN A 105 -36.17 -2.27 22.37
N ARG A 106 -35.61 -3.45 22.18
CA ARG A 106 -36.20 -4.53 21.40
C ARG A 106 -36.55 -5.71 22.30
N ASN A 107 -37.81 -5.84 22.62
CA ASN A 107 -38.35 -6.88 23.52
C ASN A 107 -38.18 -8.32 23.09
N ASP A 108 -37.55 -8.60 21.93
CA ASP A 108 -37.54 -9.90 21.26
C ASP A 108 -36.13 -10.36 20.85
N VAL A 109 -35.06 -9.71 21.31
CA VAL A 109 -33.69 -9.99 20.89
C VAL A 109 -32.90 -10.62 22.04
N ASN A 110 -32.22 -11.72 21.73
CA ASN A 110 -31.18 -12.24 22.60
C ASN A 110 -30.13 -11.14 22.83
N MET A 111 -29.99 -10.68 24.09
CA MET A 111 -29.12 -9.54 24.44
C MET A 111 -27.64 -9.80 24.13
N GLU A 112 -27.28 -11.04 23.84
CA GLU A 112 -25.90 -11.47 23.51
C GLU A 112 -25.63 -11.43 22.01
N ASP A 113 -26.68 -11.52 21.18
CA ASP A 113 -26.56 -11.50 19.71
C ASP A 113 -26.71 -10.06 19.18
N LEU A 114 -25.63 -9.51 18.70
CA LEU A 114 -25.58 -8.17 18.13
C LEU A 114 -25.93 -8.11 16.64
N SER A 115 -26.24 -9.26 16.03
CA SER A 115 -26.57 -9.33 14.58
C SER A 115 -27.82 -8.50 14.26
N GLY A 116 -27.75 -7.66 13.23
CA GLY A 116 -28.83 -6.79 12.80
C GLY A 116 -29.00 -5.51 13.63
N THR A 117 -28.07 -5.18 14.52
CA THR A 117 -28.07 -3.96 15.30
C THR A 117 -27.19 -2.87 14.66
N GLU A 118 -27.37 -1.61 15.07
CA GLU A 118 -26.51 -0.50 14.64
C GLU A 118 -25.05 -0.70 15.09
N LEU A 119 -24.86 -1.42 16.20
CA LEU A 119 -23.53 -1.77 16.70
C LEU A 119 -22.81 -2.75 15.77
N GLU A 120 -23.52 -3.71 15.17
CA GLU A 120 -22.95 -4.57 14.13
C GLU A 120 -22.40 -3.74 12.96
N ALA A 121 -23.15 -2.74 12.50
CA ALA A 121 -22.72 -1.89 11.39
C ALA A 121 -21.47 -1.08 11.75
N ALA A 122 -21.42 -0.51 12.96
CA ALA A 122 -20.26 0.25 13.44
C ALA A 122 -19.00 -0.63 13.59
N GLU A 123 -19.14 -1.79 14.23
CA GLU A 123 -18.03 -2.75 14.38
C GLU A 123 -17.55 -3.32 13.06
N THR A 124 -18.46 -3.59 12.13
CA THR A 124 -18.12 -4.07 10.79
C THR A 124 -17.33 -3.01 10.02
N GLU A 125 -17.71 -1.75 10.14
CA GLU A 125 -16.99 -0.65 9.48
C GLU A 125 -15.59 -0.45 10.08
N LEU A 126 -15.44 -0.50 11.40
CA LEU A 126 -14.12 -0.47 12.05
C LEU A 126 -13.24 -1.64 11.62
N PHE A 127 -13.82 -2.83 11.52
CA PHE A 127 -13.09 -4.00 11.09
C PHE A 127 -12.65 -3.92 9.62
N ARG A 128 -13.49 -3.35 8.73
CA ARG A 128 -13.12 -3.06 7.35
C ARG A 128 -11.96 -2.07 7.25
N GLN A 129 -12.01 -1.01 8.04
CA GLN A 129 -10.92 -0.03 8.09
C GLN A 129 -9.62 -0.66 8.60
N ALA A 130 -9.69 -1.51 9.62
CA ALA A 130 -8.54 -2.25 10.12
C ALA A 130 -7.96 -3.22 9.07
N ILE A 131 -8.82 -3.87 8.28
CA ILE A 131 -8.38 -4.72 7.17
C ILE A 131 -7.67 -3.88 6.10
N ALA A 132 -8.26 -2.75 5.69
CA ALA A 132 -7.67 -1.87 4.69
C ALA A 132 -6.30 -1.35 5.12
N GLU A 133 -6.16 -0.95 6.39
CA GLU A 133 -4.89 -0.54 6.96
C GLU A 133 -3.86 -1.68 6.98
N SER A 134 -4.28 -2.88 7.39
CA SER A 134 -3.41 -4.05 7.38
C SER A 134 -2.94 -4.43 5.98
N ILE A 135 -3.81 -4.29 4.97
CA ILE A 135 -3.44 -4.51 3.57
C ILE A 135 -2.41 -3.47 3.12
N ARG A 136 -2.63 -2.19 3.43
CA ARG A 136 -1.70 -1.12 3.11
C ARG A 136 -0.32 -1.35 3.71
N MET A 137 -0.26 -1.73 4.99
CA MET A 137 1.01 -2.03 5.66
C MET A 137 1.69 -3.28 5.07
N ASN A 138 0.94 -4.36 4.82
CA ASN A 138 1.51 -5.55 4.21
C ASN A 138 1.95 -5.32 2.75
N LEU A 139 1.28 -4.44 1.99
CA LEU A 139 1.67 -4.11 0.61
C LEU A 139 3.10 -3.56 0.55
N TRP A 140 3.51 -2.76 1.54
CA TRP A 140 4.84 -2.18 1.59
C TRP A 140 5.81 -3.00 2.42
N LEU A 141 5.43 -3.37 3.65
CA LEU A 141 6.31 -3.98 4.66
C LEU A 141 6.16 -5.51 4.78
N GLY A 142 5.28 -6.13 3.99
CA GLY A 142 5.01 -7.55 4.11
C GLY A 142 6.24 -8.43 3.92
N ASP A 143 6.45 -9.38 4.82
CA ASP A 143 7.49 -10.40 4.73
C ASP A 143 6.99 -11.73 5.25
N LYS A 144 6.59 -12.60 4.33
CA LYS A 144 6.09 -13.94 4.64
C LYS A 144 7.16 -14.86 5.25
N SER A 145 8.42 -14.63 4.93
CA SER A 145 9.53 -15.41 5.47
C SER A 145 9.89 -15.02 6.90
N GLY A 146 9.48 -13.83 7.35
CA GLY A 146 9.83 -13.29 8.65
C GLY A 146 11.29 -12.85 8.78
N THR A 147 12.02 -12.79 7.68
CA THR A 147 13.45 -12.44 7.66
C THR A 147 13.67 -10.99 8.07
N LEU A 148 12.77 -10.10 7.67
CA LEU A 148 12.87 -8.66 7.94
C LEU A 148 12.22 -8.23 9.26
N ASN A 149 11.60 -9.17 9.99
CA ASN A 149 10.96 -8.95 11.30
C ASN A 149 10.03 -7.73 11.36
N THR A 150 9.28 -7.48 10.29
CA THR A 150 8.38 -6.32 10.18
C THR A 150 7.09 -6.46 10.99
N GLY A 151 6.79 -7.66 11.50
CA GLY A 151 5.50 -7.99 12.11
C GLY A 151 4.36 -8.26 11.10
N TYR A 152 4.57 -7.95 9.83
CA TYR A 152 3.59 -8.14 8.74
C TYR A 152 3.96 -9.35 7.91
N SER A 153 3.36 -10.52 8.18
CA SER A 153 3.73 -11.80 7.59
C SER A 153 2.69 -12.40 6.64
N SER A 154 1.70 -11.61 6.21
CA SER A 154 0.58 -12.12 5.41
C SER A 154 0.98 -12.48 3.98
N PHE A 155 1.75 -11.65 3.32
CA PHE A 155 2.32 -11.84 1.98
C PHE A 155 3.57 -10.97 1.82
N ASP A 156 4.36 -11.23 0.77
CA ASP A 156 5.58 -10.46 0.51
C ASP A 156 5.23 -9.09 -0.08
N GLY A 157 5.74 -8.02 0.54
CA GLY A 157 5.48 -6.64 0.19
C GLY A 157 6.48 -6.07 -0.82
N LEU A 158 6.17 -4.89 -1.34
CA LEU A 158 6.95 -4.23 -2.39
C LEU A 158 8.39 -3.92 -1.96
N LEU A 159 8.62 -3.46 -0.72
CA LEU A 159 9.98 -3.16 -0.23
C LEU A 159 10.84 -4.41 -0.16
N LYS A 160 10.30 -5.54 0.28
CA LYS A 160 11.00 -6.81 0.25
C LYS A 160 11.35 -7.24 -1.17
N LEU A 161 10.39 -7.16 -2.09
CA LEU A 161 10.61 -7.52 -3.49
C LEU A 161 11.69 -6.64 -4.14
N VAL A 162 11.67 -5.32 -3.88
CA VAL A 162 12.71 -4.40 -4.36
C VAL A 162 14.07 -4.78 -3.77
N ASN A 163 14.15 -5.00 -2.45
CA ASN A 163 15.40 -5.35 -1.78
C ASN A 163 16.00 -6.66 -2.31
N GLU A 164 15.19 -7.70 -2.47
CA GLU A 164 15.65 -8.98 -3.03
C GLU A 164 16.18 -8.82 -4.46
N ARG A 165 15.53 -7.99 -5.29
CA ARG A 165 15.94 -7.75 -6.68
C ARG A 165 17.13 -6.82 -6.82
N VAL A 166 17.32 -5.90 -5.89
CA VAL A 166 18.57 -5.12 -5.77
C VAL A 166 19.72 -6.05 -5.41
N LYS A 167 19.54 -6.93 -4.42
CA LYS A 167 20.56 -7.90 -4.01
C LYS A 167 20.88 -8.94 -5.11
N SER A 168 19.89 -9.36 -5.88
CA SER A 168 20.11 -10.27 -7.02
C SER A 168 20.72 -9.59 -8.24
N GLY A 169 20.75 -8.26 -8.29
CA GLY A 169 21.23 -7.48 -9.44
C GLY A 169 20.24 -7.39 -10.59
N GLU A 170 18.97 -7.75 -10.39
CA GLU A 170 17.91 -7.58 -11.39
C GLU A 170 17.53 -6.10 -11.53
N ILE A 171 17.49 -5.36 -10.44
CA ILE A 171 17.39 -3.89 -10.43
C ILE A 171 18.82 -3.33 -10.47
N THR A 172 19.24 -2.88 -11.63
CA THR A 172 20.61 -2.41 -11.87
C THR A 172 20.81 -0.92 -11.54
N HIS A 173 19.72 -0.16 -11.51
CA HIS A 173 19.73 1.27 -11.20
C HIS A 173 19.35 1.48 -9.72
N SER A 174 20.29 1.16 -8.84
CA SER A 174 20.08 1.23 -7.38
C SER A 174 21.36 1.66 -6.67
N ALA A 175 21.19 2.32 -5.52
CA ALA A 175 22.28 2.52 -4.55
C ALA A 175 21.96 1.73 -3.27
N GLY A 176 22.94 1.00 -2.79
CA GLY A 176 22.78 0.06 -1.68
C GLY A 176 22.88 0.68 -0.28
N ASP A 177 23.28 1.95 -0.15
CA ASP A 177 23.43 2.62 1.15
C ASP A 177 22.92 4.06 1.05
N LEU A 178 21.62 4.21 1.24
CA LEU A 178 20.97 5.52 1.25
C LEU A 178 21.39 6.36 2.45
N SER A 179 21.64 5.75 3.62
CA SER A 179 22.04 6.48 4.83
C SER A 179 23.41 7.12 4.66
N ALA A 180 24.36 6.45 4.01
CA ALA A 180 25.67 7.04 3.72
C ALA A 180 25.54 8.20 2.73
N GLN A 181 24.70 8.05 1.69
CA GLN A 181 24.45 9.11 0.71
C GLN A 181 23.79 10.34 1.32
N LEU A 182 22.82 10.15 2.24
CA LEU A 182 22.19 11.25 2.98
C LEU A 182 23.16 12.01 3.89
N GLY A 183 24.25 11.37 4.32
CA GLY A 183 25.33 12.01 5.06
C GLY A 183 26.24 12.91 4.21
N ASP A 184 26.41 12.57 2.94
CA ASP A 184 27.37 13.20 2.04
C ASP A 184 26.72 14.17 1.03
N CYS A 185 25.47 13.94 0.63
CA CYS A 185 24.75 14.68 -0.41
C CYS A 185 23.45 15.27 0.12
N SER A 186 22.98 16.37 -0.51
CA SER A 186 21.66 16.89 -0.26
C SER A 186 20.59 15.96 -0.87
N ILE A 187 19.39 15.93 -0.31
CA ILE A 187 18.30 15.11 -0.82
C ILE A 187 17.93 15.42 -2.29
N ALA A 188 18.09 16.68 -2.71
CA ALA A 188 17.84 17.08 -4.09
C ALA A 188 18.91 16.53 -5.06
N GLU A 189 20.18 16.42 -4.62
CA GLU A 189 21.23 15.77 -5.41
C GLU A 189 20.96 14.29 -5.57
N ILE A 190 20.48 13.62 -4.53
CA ILE A 190 20.08 12.20 -4.59
C ILE A 190 18.93 12.00 -5.58
N PHE A 191 17.89 12.84 -5.53
CA PHE A 191 16.79 12.77 -6.51
C PHE A 191 17.27 13.03 -7.94
N SER A 192 18.20 13.98 -8.14
CA SER A 192 18.80 14.25 -9.45
C SER A 192 19.57 13.02 -9.96
N ASP A 193 20.39 12.42 -9.09
CA ASP A 193 21.15 11.22 -9.42
C ASP A 193 20.24 10.04 -9.82
N ILE A 194 19.13 9.85 -9.11
CA ILE A 194 18.14 8.81 -9.44
C ILE A 194 17.55 9.04 -10.84
N VAL A 195 17.18 10.28 -11.18
CA VAL A 195 16.61 10.60 -12.50
C VAL A 195 17.67 10.46 -13.60
N ASP A 196 18.89 10.91 -13.33
CA ASP A 196 19.97 10.89 -14.31
C ASP A 196 20.45 9.46 -14.61
N ASN A 197 20.47 8.61 -13.58
CA ASN A 197 20.87 7.20 -13.70
C ASN A 197 19.70 6.25 -14.01
N ALA A 198 18.47 6.75 -14.13
CA ALA A 198 17.33 5.92 -14.49
C ALA A 198 17.53 5.22 -15.84
N SER A 199 16.98 4.02 -16.00
CA SER A 199 17.09 3.24 -17.22
C SER A 199 16.56 4.02 -18.45
N PRO A 200 17.11 3.80 -19.64
CA PRO A 200 16.60 4.42 -20.87
C PRO A 200 15.12 4.09 -21.12
N ARG A 201 14.67 2.92 -20.66
CA ARG A 201 13.28 2.48 -20.78
C ARG A 201 12.37 3.28 -19.87
N LEU A 202 12.74 3.51 -18.61
CA LEU A 202 12.01 4.35 -17.69
C LEU A 202 11.99 5.81 -18.15
N LYS A 203 13.13 6.33 -18.66
CA LYS A 203 13.20 7.68 -19.25
C LYS A 203 12.26 7.85 -20.44
N GLY A 204 12.07 6.81 -21.23
CA GLY A 204 11.10 6.81 -22.33
C GLY A 204 9.65 6.95 -21.88
N MET A 205 9.34 6.64 -20.62
CA MET A 205 7.99 6.76 -20.03
C MET A 205 7.74 8.09 -19.32
N PHE A 206 8.74 8.94 -19.16
CA PHE A 206 8.59 10.26 -18.52
C PHE A 206 7.45 11.11 -19.11
N PRO A 207 7.26 11.19 -20.44
CA PRO A 207 6.18 11.97 -21.01
C PRO A 207 4.77 11.50 -20.65
N ASP A 208 4.61 10.24 -20.24
CA ASP A 208 3.30 9.68 -19.85
C ASP A 208 2.77 10.25 -18.53
N GLY A 209 3.62 10.90 -17.71
CA GLY A 209 3.24 11.52 -16.43
C GLY A 209 2.84 10.52 -15.34
N GLN A 210 3.13 9.22 -15.52
CA GLN A 210 2.79 8.19 -14.55
C GLN A 210 3.97 7.79 -13.65
N VAL A 211 5.15 8.31 -13.92
CA VAL A 211 6.35 8.06 -13.12
C VAL A 211 6.29 8.90 -11.85
N ALA A 212 6.63 8.30 -10.72
CA ALA A 212 6.60 8.94 -9.40
C ALA A 212 7.73 8.45 -8.50
N PHE A 213 8.06 9.28 -7.52
CA PHE A 213 8.88 8.90 -6.38
C PHE A 213 7.99 8.41 -5.24
N PHE A 214 8.21 7.19 -4.76
CA PHE A 214 7.65 6.68 -3.51
C PHE A 214 8.74 6.74 -2.46
N VAL A 215 8.50 7.47 -1.40
CA VAL A 215 9.51 7.75 -0.39
C VAL A 215 9.01 7.46 1.02
N SER A 216 9.96 7.23 1.94
CA SER A 216 9.65 7.17 3.36
C SER A 216 9.27 8.54 3.90
N PRO A 217 8.49 8.61 5.01
CA PRO A 217 8.12 9.88 5.64
C PRO A 217 9.32 10.75 6.02
N SER A 218 10.42 10.13 6.45
CA SER A 218 11.64 10.86 6.82
C SER A 218 12.28 11.56 5.63
N ILE A 219 12.36 10.88 4.48
CA ILE A 219 12.86 11.44 3.22
C ILE A 219 11.95 12.57 2.72
N TYR A 220 10.63 12.38 2.82
CA TYR A 220 9.66 13.40 2.44
C TYR A 220 9.85 14.67 3.28
N ALA A 221 9.97 14.54 4.60
CA ALA A 221 10.20 15.66 5.51
C ALA A 221 11.56 16.36 5.25
N GLN A 222 12.61 15.59 4.95
CA GLN A 222 13.92 16.16 4.59
C GLN A 222 13.84 16.97 3.29
N TYR A 223 13.09 16.48 2.30
CA TYR A 223 12.90 17.20 1.03
C TYR A 223 12.06 18.48 1.22
N GLU A 224 11.01 18.42 2.04
CA GLU A 224 10.22 19.60 2.42
C GLU A 224 11.09 20.66 3.11
N ALA A 225 11.90 20.25 4.10
CA ALA A 225 12.84 21.13 4.79
C ALA A 225 13.91 21.72 3.85
N TYR A 226 14.40 20.94 2.89
CA TYR A 226 15.31 21.43 1.86
C TYR A 226 14.69 22.53 0.99
N LEU A 227 13.45 22.35 0.56
CA LEU A 227 12.71 23.33 -0.23
C LEU A 227 12.48 24.63 0.56
N ASP A 228 12.14 24.53 1.84
CA ASP A 228 11.95 25.68 2.72
C ASP A 228 13.25 26.44 2.95
N TYR A 229 14.35 25.75 3.18
CA TYR A 229 15.65 26.38 3.38
C TYR A 229 16.18 27.03 2.11
N SER A 230 16.04 26.37 0.97
CA SER A 230 16.63 26.83 -0.30
C SER A 230 15.79 27.90 -1.00
N TYR A 231 14.48 27.82 -0.91
CA TYR A 231 13.57 28.66 -1.70
C TYR A 231 12.51 29.38 -0.86
N GLY A 232 12.30 29.00 0.39
CA GLY A 232 11.26 29.55 1.26
C GLY A 232 9.83 29.31 0.72
N THR A 233 9.64 28.30 -0.13
CA THR A 233 8.44 28.17 -0.97
C THR A 233 7.46 27.14 -0.45
N ALA A 234 7.90 26.05 0.20
CA ALA A 234 6.99 25.00 0.60
C ALA A 234 6.00 25.48 1.68
N SER A 235 6.50 26.01 2.79
CA SER A 235 5.65 26.55 3.86
C SER A 235 4.81 27.75 3.42
N TYR A 236 5.31 28.59 2.53
CA TYR A 236 4.55 29.74 2.03
C TYR A 236 3.42 29.31 1.10
N HIS A 237 3.67 28.31 0.26
CA HIS A 237 2.67 27.76 -0.66
C HIS A 237 1.58 27.03 0.12
N ASP A 238 1.93 26.22 1.09
CA ASP A 238 1.00 25.50 1.98
C ASP A 238 0.09 26.48 2.77
N ALA A 239 0.62 27.63 3.16
CA ALA A 239 -0.17 28.65 3.84
C ALA A 239 -1.25 29.29 2.96
N GLN A 240 -1.03 29.33 1.63
CA GLN A 240 -1.98 29.94 0.69
C GLN A 240 -2.98 28.95 0.08
N VAL A 241 -2.56 27.73 -0.22
CA VAL A 241 -3.32 26.78 -1.06
C VAL A 241 -3.69 25.51 -0.28
N GLY A 242 -3.06 25.27 0.87
CA GLY A 242 -3.12 24.03 1.61
C GLY A 242 -1.98 23.08 1.19
N ARG A 243 -1.83 21.97 1.90
CA ARG A 243 -0.75 21.01 1.67
C ARG A 243 -0.89 20.37 0.29
N GLU A 244 -0.06 20.80 -0.66
CA GLU A 244 0.02 20.23 -2.00
C GLU A 244 1.06 19.10 -2.04
N GLN A 245 0.94 18.25 -3.05
CA GLN A 245 1.92 17.19 -3.31
C GLN A 245 3.24 17.79 -3.79
N LEU A 246 4.34 17.47 -3.12
CA LEU A 246 5.67 17.90 -3.54
C LEU A 246 6.03 17.28 -4.89
N MET A 247 6.78 18.05 -5.70
CA MET A 247 7.24 17.62 -7.02
C MET A 247 8.74 17.88 -7.18
N PHE A 248 9.42 16.94 -7.83
CA PHE A 248 10.80 17.10 -8.26
C PHE A 248 10.90 16.93 -9.78
N HIS A 249 11.38 17.95 -10.49
CA HIS A 249 11.45 18.00 -11.97
C HIS A 249 10.14 17.61 -12.68
N GLY A 250 8.99 17.88 -12.05
CA GLY A 250 7.68 17.49 -12.60
C GLY A 250 7.22 16.09 -12.22
N PHE A 251 8.02 15.32 -11.49
CA PHE A 251 7.62 14.04 -10.94
C PHE A 251 7.06 14.22 -9.53
N PRO A 252 5.90 13.64 -9.22
CA PRO A 252 5.36 13.71 -7.88
C PRO A 252 6.19 12.90 -6.89
N VAL A 253 6.48 13.51 -5.74
CA VAL A 253 7.10 12.86 -4.58
C VAL A 253 5.99 12.48 -3.62
N ILE A 254 5.84 11.18 -3.36
CA ILE A 254 4.71 10.61 -2.63
C ILE A 254 5.21 10.01 -1.32
N ASP A 255 4.72 10.53 -0.21
CA ASP A 255 4.89 9.92 1.10
C ASP A 255 3.98 8.71 1.25
N VAL A 256 4.55 7.54 1.54
CA VAL A 256 3.80 6.29 1.73
C VAL A 256 3.23 6.17 3.14
N ASN A 257 3.59 7.06 4.06
CA ASN A 257 3.11 7.16 5.43
C ASN A 257 3.21 5.85 6.23
N LEU A 258 4.41 5.29 6.33
CA LEU A 258 4.69 4.02 7.04
C LEU A 258 5.35 4.21 8.41
N GLU A 259 5.62 5.44 8.85
CA GLU A 259 6.43 5.74 10.02
C GLU A 259 6.04 4.98 11.30
N PRO A 260 4.73 4.84 11.64
CA PRO A 260 4.36 4.13 12.85
C PRO A 260 4.71 2.64 12.87
N ALA A 261 4.88 2.05 11.66
CA ALA A 261 5.16 0.62 11.49
C ALA A 261 6.66 0.34 11.28
N ILE A 262 7.39 1.31 10.73
CA ILE A 262 8.81 1.17 10.43
C ILE A 262 9.64 1.17 11.73
N GLY A 263 9.24 1.90 12.76
CA GLY A 263 9.99 2.01 14.02
C GLY A 263 10.30 0.69 14.72
N ASP A 264 9.54 -0.36 14.45
CA ASP A 264 9.70 -1.69 15.04
C ASP A 264 10.29 -2.73 14.06
N SER A 265 10.62 -2.34 12.82
CA SER A 265 11.10 -3.27 11.79
C SER A 265 12.62 -3.26 11.66
N ALA A 266 13.20 -4.40 11.26
CA ALA A 266 14.61 -4.52 10.90
C ALA A 266 14.92 -3.94 9.51
N LEU A 267 13.88 -3.57 8.74
CA LEU A 267 14.04 -2.82 7.50
C LEU A 267 14.57 -1.42 7.83
N SER A 268 15.61 -1.01 7.12
CA SER A 268 16.04 0.38 7.16
C SER A 268 14.88 1.31 6.88
N THR A 269 14.81 2.33 7.72
CA THR A 269 13.69 3.26 7.76
C THR A 269 13.54 4.11 6.50
N ASP A 270 14.62 4.27 5.73
CA ASP A 270 14.67 5.19 4.60
C ASP A 270 14.75 4.45 3.27
N PHE A 271 13.86 4.83 2.36
CA PHE A 271 13.84 4.32 0.99
C PHE A 271 13.35 5.37 0.01
N ILE A 272 13.82 5.25 -1.22
CA ILE A 272 13.34 6.01 -2.38
C ILE A 272 13.15 5.00 -3.51
N ILE A 273 11.94 4.87 -4.03
CA ILE A 273 11.61 4.05 -5.18
C ILE A 273 11.08 4.96 -6.29
N PHE A 274 11.79 5.03 -7.40
CA PHE A 274 11.40 5.78 -8.57
C PHE A 274 10.96 4.83 -9.68
N THR A 275 9.68 4.85 -10.02
CA THR A 275 9.09 3.91 -10.98
C THR A 275 7.80 4.45 -11.59
N ASP A 276 7.37 3.84 -12.69
CA ASP A 276 6.00 4.03 -13.20
C ASP A 276 5.00 3.35 -12.25
N ARG A 277 3.96 4.08 -11.84
CA ARG A 277 2.93 3.58 -10.91
C ARG A 277 2.27 2.30 -11.40
N ARG A 278 2.10 2.15 -12.73
CA ARG A 278 1.49 0.99 -13.38
C ARG A 278 2.38 -0.26 -13.34
N ASN A 279 3.66 -0.09 -13.03
CA ASN A 279 4.62 -1.17 -12.88
C ASN A 279 4.44 -1.94 -11.57
N LEU A 280 3.87 -1.27 -10.57
CA LEU A 280 3.52 -1.87 -9.28
C LEU A 280 2.12 -2.45 -9.39
N VAL A 281 1.97 -3.73 -9.09
CA VAL A 281 0.68 -4.43 -9.24
C VAL A 281 0.32 -5.15 -7.96
N MET A 282 -0.94 -5.02 -7.57
CA MET A 282 -1.58 -5.80 -6.51
C MET A 282 -2.66 -6.67 -7.13
N ALA A 283 -2.67 -7.96 -6.86
CA ALA A 283 -3.69 -8.89 -7.33
C ALA A 283 -4.54 -9.38 -6.15
N VAL A 284 -5.85 -9.38 -6.34
CA VAL A 284 -6.83 -9.87 -5.36
C VAL A 284 -7.83 -10.81 -6.03
N ASN A 285 -8.34 -11.78 -5.28
CA ASN A 285 -9.32 -12.74 -5.79
C ASN A 285 -10.77 -12.29 -5.60
N THR A 286 -11.01 -11.14 -4.97
CA THR A 286 -12.34 -10.56 -4.76
C THR A 286 -12.74 -9.66 -5.91
N ALA A 287 -14.06 -9.50 -6.14
CA ALA A 287 -14.60 -8.62 -7.16
C ALA A 287 -14.43 -7.14 -6.81
N ASP A 288 -14.45 -6.85 -5.51
CA ASP A 288 -14.32 -5.52 -4.94
C ASP A 288 -13.10 -5.43 -4.04
N SER A 289 -12.94 -4.31 -3.38
CA SER A 289 -11.88 -4.08 -2.40
C SER A 289 -11.81 -5.23 -1.38
N PRO A 290 -10.61 -5.78 -1.11
CA PRO A 290 -10.46 -6.85 -0.14
C PRO A 290 -11.00 -6.40 1.23
N GLY A 291 -11.73 -7.29 1.90
CA GLY A 291 -12.41 -6.97 3.17
C GLY A 291 -13.83 -6.43 3.03
N SER A 292 -14.35 -6.22 1.81
CA SER A 292 -15.77 -5.87 1.60
C SER A 292 -16.73 -6.98 2.06
N GLU A 293 -16.33 -8.24 1.97
CA GLU A 293 -17.11 -9.41 2.39
C GLU A 293 -16.79 -9.81 3.86
N VAL A 294 -17.06 -8.93 4.80
CA VAL A 294 -17.03 -9.28 6.21
C VAL A 294 -18.31 -10.02 6.57
N ARG A 295 -18.16 -11.20 7.17
CA ARG A 295 -19.29 -11.97 7.71
C ARG A 295 -19.25 -11.89 9.23
N MET A 296 -20.38 -11.53 9.83
CA MET A 296 -20.60 -11.57 11.26
C MET A 296 -21.61 -12.65 11.61
N TRP A 297 -21.41 -13.31 12.72
CA TRP A 297 -22.36 -14.26 13.31
C TRP A 297 -22.17 -14.37 14.81
N TYR A 298 -23.24 -14.70 15.53
CA TYR A 298 -23.20 -15.02 16.94
C TYR A 298 -22.87 -16.49 17.15
N ASN A 299 -21.94 -16.78 18.05
CA ASN A 299 -21.60 -18.13 18.49
C ASN A 299 -22.17 -18.39 19.89
N PRO A 300 -23.25 -19.19 20.01
CA PRO A 300 -23.92 -19.42 21.30
C PRO A 300 -23.09 -20.26 22.27
N ASP A 301 -22.15 -21.07 21.78
CA ASP A 301 -21.34 -21.95 22.63
C ASP A 301 -20.34 -21.15 23.49
N GLU A 302 -19.85 -20.05 22.99
CA GLU A 302 -18.86 -19.19 23.65
C GLU A 302 -19.42 -17.80 24.00
N MET A 303 -20.69 -17.52 23.66
CA MET A 303 -21.38 -16.24 23.86
C MET A 303 -20.62 -15.05 23.23
N GLU A 304 -20.07 -15.27 22.05
CA GLU A 304 -19.27 -14.28 21.33
C GLU A 304 -19.88 -13.96 19.96
N ASN A 305 -19.79 -12.69 19.59
CA ASN A 305 -20.01 -12.24 18.22
C ASN A 305 -18.70 -12.33 17.46
N ARG A 306 -18.69 -13.04 16.33
CA ARG A 306 -17.50 -13.29 15.54
C ARG A 306 -17.60 -12.62 14.18
N GLN A 307 -16.52 -12.01 13.77
CA GLN A 307 -16.35 -11.42 12.44
C GLN A 307 -15.21 -12.11 11.72
N ARG A 308 -15.39 -12.33 10.43
CA ARG A 308 -14.37 -12.97 9.59
C ARG A 308 -14.43 -12.48 8.16
N ALA A 309 -13.23 -12.20 7.60
CA ALA A 309 -13.01 -12.02 6.19
C ALA A 309 -11.90 -12.95 5.70
N VAL A 310 -12.06 -13.57 4.53
CA VAL A 310 -11.06 -14.47 3.92
C VAL A 310 -10.94 -14.11 2.44
N PHE A 311 -9.72 -13.81 2.01
CA PHE A 311 -9.43 -13.48 0.61
C PHE A 311 -8.00 -13.91 0.25
N ALA A 312 -7.65 -13.83 -1.03
CA ALA A 312 -6.27 -14.05 -1.48
C ALA A 312 -5.74 -12.75 -2.07
N ILE A 313 -4.51 -12.40 -1.71
CA ILE A 313 -3.85 -11.16 -2.11
C ILE A 313 -2.37 -11.40 -2.34
N GLY A 314 -1.77 -10.64 -3.24
CA GLY A 314 -0.35 -10.60 -3.48
C GLY A 314 0.03 -9.36 -4.27
N CYS A 315 1.30 -9.01 -4.26
CA CYS A 315 1.83 -7.92 -5.07
C CYS A 315 3.07 -8.34 -5.84
N GLU A 316 3.39 -7.58 -6.90
CA GLU A 316 4.52 -7.87 -7.75
C GLU A 316 4.98 -6.61 -8.51
N ILE A 317 6.24 -6.60 -8.92
CA ILE A 317 6.83 -5.62 -9.83
C ILE A 317 6.86 -6.28 -11.21
N LEU A 318 6.22 -5.69 -12.21
CA LEU A 318 6.11 -6.30 -13.54
C LEU A 318 7.43 -6.30 -14.31
N ASP A 319 8.18 -5.20 -14.26
CA ASP A 319 9.40 -4.99 -14.99
C ASP A 319 10.45 -4.30 -14.13
N GLU A 320 11.53 -4.98 -13.87
CA GLU A 320 12.64 -4.50 -13.05
C GLU A 320 13.42 -3.37 -13.72
N GLU A 321 13.46 -3.32 -15.05
CA GLU A 321 14.09 -2.23 -15.79
C GLU A 321 13.38 -0.88 -15.60
N LEU A 322 12.12 -0.88 -15.15
CA LEU A 322 11.33 0.33 -14.88
C LEU A 322 11.44 0.79 -13.43
N VAL A 323 12.34 0.23 -12.65
CA VAL A 323 12.55 0.61 -11.25
C VAL A 323 13.94 1.15 -11.05
N SER A 324 14.04 2.29 -10.38
CA SER A 324 15.27 2.79 -9.78
C SER A 324 15.04 2.92 -8.28
N ALA A 325 15.85 2.25 -7.47
CA ALA A 325 15.61 2.14 -6.04
C ALA A 325 16.85 2.49 -5.24
N TYR A 326 16.68 3.33 -4.22
CA TYR A 326 17.69 3.69 -3.24
C TYR A 326 17.14 3.24 -1.89
N ILE A 327 17.70 2.16 -1.38
CA ILE A 327 17.32 1.52 -0.12
C ILE A 327 18.57 1.10 0.63
N ASN A 328 18.49 1.02 1.95
CA ASN A 328 19.56 0.39 2.71
C ASN A 328 19.38 -1.12 2.58
N ALA A 329 20.19 -1.74 1.75
CA ALA A 329 20.26 -3.18 1.60
C ALA A 329 21.21 -3.74 2.66
N GLU A 330 20.70 -4.06 3.87
CA GLU A 330 21.43 -4.89 4.83
C GLU A 330 21.48 -6.36 4.40
#